data_598a29a61f59b973e709e89611343b9d
#
_entry.id   598a29a61f59b973e709e89611343b9d
#
_cell.length_a   1.000
_cell.length_b   1.000
_cell.length_c   1.000
_cell.angle_alpha   90.00
_cell.angle_beta   90.00
_cell.angle_gamma   90.00
#
_symmetry.space_group_name_H-M   'P 1'
#
loop_
_entity.id
_entity.type
_entity.pdbx_description
1 polymer ?
#
loop_
_entity_poly.entity_id
_entity_poly.type
_entity_poly.pdbx_seq_one_letter_code
_entity_poly.pdbx_strand_id
1 'polypeptide(L)'
;VPRPGLQILRGLAVSLGTICFFSAIFLMPLAEAATITFTSPILTAVLSLLFLREPAGRSTWGAMLAAFCGVLIVLRPNFAALGAAALLPLITAAGMSVLFICNRLVAGQASALAMQVYVAVAALPLLLVATLLGHYSGLPRFHVGWPEASVLLRCAIVATTATLGHFLIYLGTARAGAAKAAPMTYVQLLVAALLGWFWFGDVPDLTALAGAAIIVSSGIWLWRAEWRRARSVGLDVGN
;
A
#
# COMPACT_ATOMS: atom_id res chain seq x y z
N VAL A 1 21.72 14.35 -1.10
CA VAL A 1 20.45 13.65 -0.81
C VAL A 1 19.63 14.57 0.09
N PRO A 2 18.45 15.03 -0.35
CA PRO A 2 17.61 15.86 0.49
C PRO A 2 17.07 15.06 1.69
N ARG A 3 17.25 15.59 2.91
CA ARG A 3 16.80 14.99 4.17
C ARG A 3 17.12 13.49 4.28
N PRO A 4 18.41 13.10 4.40
CA PRO A 4 18.83 11.70 4.33
C PRO A 4 18.13 10.81 5.36
N GLY A 5 17.85 11.31 6.57
CA GLY A 5 17.11 10.56 7.59
C GLY A 5 15.70 10.15 7.14
N LEU A 6 14.97 11.02 6.43
CA LEU A 6 13.65 10.67 5.89
C LEU A 6 13.75 9.66 4.74
N GLN A 7 14.80 9.70 3.91
CA GLN A 7 15.01 8.72 2.86
C GLN A 7 15.32 7.34 3.45
N ILE A 8 16.16 7.29 4.49
CA ILE A 8 16.43 6.05 5.24
C ILE A 8 15.13 5.52 5.87
N LEU A 9 14.35 6.39 6.53
CA LEU A 9 13.08 5.99 7.13
C LEU A 9 12.09 5.44 6.08
N ARG A 10 12.03 6.02 4.89
CA ARG A 10 11.23 5.50 3.76
C ARG A 10 11.69 4.10 3.34
N GLY A 11 13.00 3.91 3.19
CA GLY A 11 13.58 2.61 2.85
C GLY A 11 13.30 1.56 3.92
N LEU A 12 13.50 1.89 5.19
CA LEU A 12 13.20 1.01 6.32
C LEU A 12 11.70 0.65 6.38
N ALA A 13 10.82 1.62 6.19
CA ALA A 13 9.37 1.41 6.20
C ALA A 13 8.94 0.42 5.10
N VAL A 14 9.46 0.59 3.87
CA VAL A 14 9.19 -0.32 2.75
C VAL A 14 9.77 -1.71 3.02
N SER A 15 11.03 -1.80 3.43
CA SER A 15 11.70 -3.08 3.65
C SER A 15 11.05 -3.88 4.77
N LEU A 16 10.81 -3.23 5.92
CA LEU A 16 10.17 -3.88 7.06
C LEU A 16 8.74 -4.32 6.71
N GLY A 17 7.99 -3.44 6.04
CA GLY A 17 6.65 -3.78 5.54
C GLY A 17 6.68 -4.98 4.61
N THR A 18 7.61 -5.02 3.67
CA THR A 18 7.77 -6.14 2.72
C THR A 18 8.11 -7.43 3.45
N ILE A 19 9.11 -7.42 4.33
CA ILE A 19 9.53 -8.61 5.10
C ILE A 19 8.35 -9.12 5.94
N CYS A 20 7.66 -8.23 6.67
CA CYS A 20 6.52 -8.61 7.51
C CYS A 20 5.35 -9.16 6.69
N PHE A 21 5.01 -8.54 5.55
CA PHE A 21 3.92 -9.02 4.70
C PHE A 21 4.20 -10.40 4.14
N PHE A 22 5.39 -10.59 3.55
CA PHE A 22 5.75 -11.90 3.01
C PHE A 22 5.90 -12.95 4.11
N SER A 23 6.37 -12.59 5.30
CA SER A 23 6.37 -13.51 6.45
C SER A 23 4.95 -13.86 6.90
N ALA A 24 4.02 -12.91 6.87
CA ALA A 24 2.63 -13.13 7.25
C ALA A 24 1.94 -14.18 6.37
N ILE A 25 2.12 -14.12 5.05
CA ILE A 25 1.48 -15.06 4.12
C ILE A 25 1.98 -16.52 4.23
N PHE A 26 3.10 -16.75 4.95
CA PHE A 26 3.50 -18.12 5.34
C PHE A 26 2.79 -18.61 6.60
N LEU A 27 2.19 -17.72 7.39
CA LEU A 27 1.60 -18.01 8.70
C LEU A 27 0.07 -17.89 8.71
N MET A 28 -0.49 -17.18 7.73
CA MET A 28 -1.94 -16.96 7.61
C MET A 28 -2.36 -16.84 6.14
N PRO A 29 -3.64 -17.06 5.82
CA PRO A 29 -4.15 -16.85 4.47
C PRO A 29 -3.95 -15.42 3.98
N LEU A 30 -3.74 -15.27 2.67
CA LEU A 30 -3.47 -13.97 2.03
C LEU A 30 -4.61 -12.96 2.26
N ALA A 31 -5.85 -13.42 2.32
CA ALA A 31 -7.02 -12.55 2.53
C ALA A 31 -6.97 -11.85 3.88
N GLU A 32 -6.60 -12.57 4.96
CA GLU A 32 -6.46 -12.01 6.31
C GLU A 32 -5.28 -11.04 6.38
N ALA A 33 -4.11 -11.43 5.85
CA ALA A 33 -2.93 -10.57 5.80
C ALA A 33 -3.22 -9.28 5.01
N ALA A 34 -3.86 -9.38 3.85
CA ALA A 34 -4.25 -8.24 3.04
C ALA A 34 -5.27 -7.34 3.76
N THR A 35 -6.30 -7.92 4.39
CA THR A 35 -7.32 -7.15 5.13
C THR A 35 -6.70 -6.32 6.23
N ILE A 36 -5.79 -6.91 7.02
CA ILE A 36 -5.11 -6.18 8.10
C ILE A 36 -4.22 -5.07 7.49
N THR A 37 -3.51 -5.36 6.42
CA THR A 37 -2.67 -4.35 5.72
C THR A 37 -3.51 -3.20 5.16
N PHE A 38 -4.75 -3.44 4.74
CA PHE A 38 -5.68 -2.40 4.30
C PHE A 38 -6.17 -1.46 5.42
N THR A 39 -5.76 -1.64 6.67
CA THR A 39 -5.90 -0.61 7.71
C THR A 39 -4.94 0.57 7.51
N SER A 40 -3.93 0.44 6.65
CA SER A 40 -2.93 1.47 6.37
C SER A 40 -3.51 2.84 5.98
N PRO A 41 -4.56 2.99 5.16
CA PRO A 41 -5.15 4.30 4.89
C PRO A 41 -5.70 4.98 6.15
N ILE A 42 -6.29 4.21 7.08
CA ILE A 42 -6.80 4.71 8.35
C ILE A 42 -5.65 5.24 9.21
N LEU A 43 -4.59 4.44 9.35
CA LEU A 43 -3.37 4.84 10.06
C LEU A 43 -2.73 6.06 9.40
N THR A 44 -2.68 6.12 8.06
CA THR A 44 -2.14 7.27 7.32
C THR A 44 -2.93 8.54 7.61
N ALA A 45 -4.26 8.49 7.67
CA ALA A 45 -5.09 9.65 7.99
C ALA A 45 -4.85 10.15 9.43
N VAL A 46 -4.69 9.24 10.39
CA VAL A 46 -4.34 9.56 11.78
C VAL A 46 -2.94 10.19 11.84
N LEU A 47 -1.94 9.55 11.23
CA LEU A 47 -0.56 10.06 11.23
C LEU A 47 -0.45 11.40 10.47
N SER A 48 -1.24 11.60 9.42
CA SER A 48 -1.31 12.87 8.69
C SER A 48 -1.79 14.02 9.58
N LEU A 49 -2.81 13.77 10.40
CA LEU A 49 -3.27 14.73 11.39
C LEU A 49 -2.18 15.05 12.42
N LEU A 50 -1.50 14.02 12.94
CA LEU A 50 -0.52 14.17 14.03
C LEU A 50 0.78 14.84 13.57
N PHE A 51 1.34 14.40 12.44
CA PHE A 51 2.69 14.79 12.00
C PHE A 51 2.69 15.87 10.92
N LEU A 52 1.69 15.89 10.03
CA LEU A 52 1.62 16.88 8.95
C LEU A 52 0.68 18.04 9.28
N ARG A 53 -0.14 17.89 10.33
CA ARG A 53 -1.24 18.82 10.65
C ARG A 53 -2.20 19.02 9.48
N GLU A 54 -2.31 18.03 8.60
CA GLU A 54 -3.22 17.98 7.47
C GLU A 54 -4.43 17.10 7.87
N PRO A 55 -5.54 17.67 8.39
CA PRO A 55 -6.68 16.87 8.80
C PRO A 55 -7.39 16.28 7.59
N ALA A 56 -7.70 15.00 7.66
CA ALA A 56 -8.63 14.38 6.72
C ALA A 56 -10.03 14.97 6.93
N GLY A 57 -10.65 15.45 5.86
CA GLY A 57 -12.02 15.97 5.91
C GLY A 57 -13.04 14.87 6.23
N ARG A 58 -14.24 15.25 6.66
CA ARG A 58 -15.33 14.29 6.94
C ARG A 58 -15.64 13.38 5.74
N SER A 59 -15.58 13.91 4.53
CA SER A 59 -15.75 13.12 3.29
C SER A 59 -14.62 12.08 3.10
N THR A 60 -13.38 12.43 3.44
CA THR A 60 -12.24 11.51 3.36
C THR A 60 -12.39 10.37 4.36
N TRP A 61 -12.76 10.67 5.61
CA TRP A 61 -13.04 9.64 6.63
C TRP A 61 -14.21 8.74 6.22
N GLY A 62 -15.34 9.33 5.78
CA GLY A 62 -16.51 8.55 5.35
C GLY A 62 -16.21 7.65 4.16
N ALA A 63 -15.52 8.16 3.14
CA ALA A 63 -15.14 7.36 1.96
C ALA A 63 -14.16 6.23 2.33
N MET A 64 -13.19 6.53 3.19
CA MET A 64 -12.18 5.56 3.65
C MET A 64 -12.81 4.42 4.45
N LEU A 65 -13.69 4.73 5.39
CA LEU A 65 -14.41 3.72 6.18
C LEU A 65 -15.36 2.90 5.31
N ALA A 66 -16.10 3.53 4.39
CA ALA A 66 -16.97 2.83 3.46
C ALA A 66 -16.15 1.89 2.55
N ALA A 67 -15.02 2.35 1.99
CA ALA A 67 -14.14 1.52 1.19
C ALA A 67 -13.57 0.34 2.01
N PHE A 68 -13.18 0.56 3.25
CA PHE A 68 -12.70 -0.52 4.13
C PHE A 68 -13.79 -1.55 4.44
N CYS A 69 -15.04 -1.13 4.64
CA CYS A 69 -16.17 -2.06 4.73
C CYS A 69 -16.30 -2.89 3.45
N GLY A 70 -16.16 -2.26 2.27
CA GLY A 70 -16.12 -2.98 0.99
C GLY A 70 -14.98 -4.02 0.93
N VAL A 71 -13.79 -3.69 1.43
CA VAL A 71 -12.65 -4.63 1.54
C VAL A 71 -13.02 -5.84 2.41
N LEU A 72 -13.64 -5.62 3.57
CA LEU A 72 -14.07 -6.71 4.46
C LEU A 72 -15.09 -7.63 3.78
N ILE A 73 -16.02 -7.07 3.01
CA ILE A 73 -17.03 -7.83 2.26
C ILE A 73 -16.38 -8.67 1.15
N VAL A 74 -15.40 -8.13 0.42
CA VAL A 74 -14.68 -8.85 -0.64
C VAL A 74 -13.82 -9.97 -0.09
N LEU A 75 -13.00 -9.68 0.92
CA LEU A 75 -11.98 -10.59 1.43
C LEU A 75 -12.53 -11.61 2.45
N ARG A 76 -13.63 -11.29 3.14
CA ARG A 76 -14.29 -12.16 4.14
C ARG A 76 -13.30 -12.80 5.13
N PRO A 77 -12.45 -12.00 5.80
CA PRO A 77 -11.38 -12.56 6.61
C PRO A 77 -11.92 -13.35 7.80
N ASN A 78 -11.26 -14.45 8.11
CA ASN A 78 -11.53 -15.22 9.33
C ASN A 78 -10.46 -14.93 10.38
N PHE A 79 -10.74 -14.06 11.32
CA PHE A 79 -9.79 -13.65 12.34
C PHE A 79 -9.67 -14.59 13.53
N ALA A 80 -10.47 -15.67 13.61
CA ALA A 80 -10.58 -16.51 14.81
C ALA A 80 -9.28 -17.25 15.20
N ALA A 81 -8.34 -17.44 14.26
CA ALA A 81 -7.13 -18.23 14.48
C ALA A 81 -5.81 -17.46 14.30
N LEU A 82 -5.83 -16.13 14.21
CA LEU A 82 -4.64 -15.36 13.77
C LEU A 82 -3.53 -15.24 14.83
N GLY A 83 -3.86 -15.21 16.11
CA GLY A 83 -2.88 -15.08 17.18
C GLY A 83 -1.88 -13.93 17.00
N ALA A 84 -0.63 -14.13 17.45
CA ALA A 84 0.43 -13.13 17.33
C ALA A 84 0.87 -12.88 15.88
N ALA A 85 0.56 -13.77 14.94
CA ALA A 85 0.92 -13.59 13.53
C ALA A 85 0.27 -12.35 12.91
N ALA A 86 -0.89 -11.90 13.42
CA ALA A 86 -1.57 -10.68 13.00
C ALA A 86 -0.73 -9.40 13.20
N LEU A 87 0.28 -9.42 14.06
CA LEU A 87 1.19 -8.28 14.25
C LEU A 87 2.01 -7.99 12.98
N LEU A 88 2.34 -9.01 12.17
CA LEU A 88 3.12 -8.83 10.96
C LEU A 88 2.44 -7.92 9.93
N PRO A 89 1.21 -8.18 9.48
CA PRO A 89 0.53 -7.29 8.56
C PRO A 89 0.15 -5.94 9.19
N LEU A 90 0.01 -5.83 10.52
CA LEU A 90 -0.12 -4.53 11.19
C LEU A 90 1.17 -3.70 11.07
N ILE A 91 2.33 -4.31 11.24
CA ILE A 91 3.63 -3.65 11.00
C ILE A 91 3.73 -3.21 9.53
N THR A 92 3.27 -4.04 8.60
CA THR A 92 3.19 -3.67 7.17
C THR A 92 2.31 -2.43 6.97
N ALA A 93 1.11 -2.41 7.57
CA ALA A 93 0.20 -1.27 7.49
C ALA A 93 0.81 0.01 8.08
N ALA A 94 1.49 -0.10 9.22
CA ALA A 94 2.20 1.00 9.84
C ALA A 94 3.37 1.49 8.96
N GLY A 95 4.17 0.59 8.39
CA GLY A 95 5.24 0.91 7.46
C GLY A 95 4.75 1.66 6.23
N MET A 96 3.65 1.19 5.61
CA MET A 96 3.02 1.88 4.48
C MET A 96 2.54 3.28 4.88
N SER A 97 1.96 3.43 6.05
CA SER A 97 1.51 4.73 6.56
C SER A 97 2.67 5.69 6.78
N VAL A 98 3.77 5.22 7.37
CA VAL A 98 5.01 5.99 7.51
C VAL A 98 5.57 6.40 6.15
N LEU A 99 5.55 5.50 5.16
CA LEU A 99 5.98 5.81 3.79
C LEU A 99 5.15 6.97 3.19
N PHE A 100 3.82 6.94 3.33
CA PHE A 100 2.95 8.03 2.86
C PHE A 100 3.29 9.37 3.52
N ILE A 101 3.49 9.39 4.84
CA ILE A 101 3.86 10.59 5.59
C ILE A 101 5.22 11.11 5.13
N CYS A 102 6.23 10.26 5.05
CA CYS A 102 7.56 10.63 4.59
C CYS A 102 7.55 11.11 3.13
N ASN A 103 6.77 10.47 2.23
CA ASN A 103 6.58 10.93 0.86
C ASN A 103 6.07 12.38 0.81
N ARG A 104 5.11 12.73 1.69
CA ARG A 104 4.58 14.09 1.79
C ARG A 104 5.63 15.07 2.31
N LEU A 105 6.42 14.68 3.31
CA LEU A 105 7.48 15.51 3.91
C LEU A 105 8.65 15.80 2.97
N VAL A 106 8.94 14.91 2.01
CA VAL A 106 10.02 15.08 1.03
C VAL A 106 9.51 15.57 -0.34
N ALA A 107 8.22 15.82 -0.47
CA ALA A 107 7.63 16.29 -1.72
C ALA A 107 8.30 17.56 -2.21
N GLY A 108 8.61 17.63 -3.51
CA GLY A 108 9.22 18.80 -4.14
C GLY A 108 10.73 19.01 -3.87
N GLN A 109 11.39 18.16 -3.08
CA GLN A 109 12.82 18.33 -2.73
C GLN A 109 13.78 17.77 -3.80
N ALA A 110 13.31 16.89 -4.66
CA ALA A 110 14.01 16.37 -5.83
C ALA A 110 13.00 15.84 -6.85
N SER A 111 13.48 15.40 -8.01
CA SER A 111 12.62 14.76 -9.01
C SER A 111 12.00 13.46 -8.47
N ALA A 112 10.80 13.12 -8.95
CA ALA A 112 10.10 11.92 -8.50
C ALA A 112 10.92 10.64 -8.76
N LEU A 113 11.67 10.59 -9.85
CA LEU A 113 12.59 9.47 -10.15
C LEU A 113 13.72 9.39 -9.13
N ALA A 114 14.35 10.50 -8.78
CA ALA A 114 15.40 10.52 -7.75
C ALA A 114 14.85 10.04 -6.40
N MET A 115 13.61 10.41 -6.05
CA MET A 115 12.95 9.95 -4.82
C MET A 115 12.72 8.44 -4.82
N GLN A 116 12.45 7.82 -5.98
CA GLN A 116 12.35 6.36 -6.09
C GLN A 116 13.71 5.68 -5.93
N VAL A 117 14.76 6.23 -6.55
CA VAL A 117 16.14 5.71 -6.38
C VAL A 117 16.56 5.76 -4.91
N TYR A 118 16.29 6.87 -4.21
CA TYR A 118 16.66 6.99 -2.79
C TYR A 118 15.96 5.94 -1.91
N VAL A 119 14.67 5.71 -2.10
CA VAL A 119 13.96 4.70 -1.32
C VAL A 119 14.42 3.29 -1.65
N ALA A 120 14.71 2.99 -2.92
CA ALA A 120 15.21 1.68 -3.34
C ALA A 120 16.61 1.40 -2.76
N VAL A 121 17.53 2.36 -2.85
CA VAL A 121 18.89 2.26 -2.29
C VAL A 121 18.84 2.11 -0.76
N ALA A 122 17.97 2.84 -0.08
CA ALA A 122 17.82 2.75 1.37
C ALA A 122 17.15 1.43 1.82
N ALA A 123 16.28 0.84 0.98
CA ALA A 123 15.63 -0.44 1.26
C ALA A 123 16.56 -1.65 1.07
N LEU A 124 17.46 -1.57 0.09
CA LEU A 124 18.27 -2.69 -0.37
C LEU A 124 19.10 -3.37 0.75
N PRO A 125 19.82 -2.64 1.64
CA PRO A 125 20.62 -3.28 2.66
C PRO A 125 19.82 -4.18 3.61
N LEU A 126 18.66 -3.71 4.06
CA LEU A 126 17.81 -4.49 4.98
C LEU A 126 17.22 -5.72 4.29
N LEU A 127 16.77 -5.58 3.05
CA LEU A 127 16.23 -6.70 2.27
C LEU A 127 17.33 -7.72 1.97
N LEU A 128 18.54 -7.28 1.64
CA LEU A 128 19.68 -8.16 1.40
C LEU A 128 20.05 -8.94 2.66
N VAL A 129 20.15 -8.26 3.82
CA VAL A 129 20.43 -8.91 5.10
C VAL A 129 19.33 -9.93 5.42
N ALA A 130 18.05 -9.57 5.26
CA ALA A 130 16.95 -10.50 5.51
C ALA A 130 17.02 -11.74 4.60
N THR A 131 17.33 -11.54 3.31
CA THR A 131 17.50 -12.65 2.35
C THR A 131 18.66 -13.56 2.73
N LEU A 132 19.81 -13.00 3.09
CA LEU A 132 20.98 -13.78 3.53
C LEU A 132 20.67 -14.55 4.82
N LEU A 133 20.09 -13.91 5.82
CA LEU A 133 19.67 -14.58 7.06
C LEU A 133 18.68 -15.71 6.78
N GLY A 134 17.72 -15.49 5.89
CA GLY A 134 16.77 -16.52 5.46
C GLY A 134 17.49 -17.70 4.79
N HIS A 135 18.38 -17.42 3.83
CA HIS A 135 19.12 -18.44 3.09
C HIS A 135 19.98 -19.34 4.01
N TYR A 136 20.67 -18.72 4.98
CA TYR A 136 21.55 -19.45 5.93
C TYR A 136 20.82 -19.93 7.20
N SER A 137 19.50 -19.73 7.32
CA SER A 137 18.71 -20.15 8.49
C SER A 137 18.56 -21.65 8.66
N GLY A 138 18.89 -22.43 7.64
CA GLY A 138 18.64 -23.88 7.59
C GLY A 138 17.18 -24.27 7.32
N LEU A 139 16.28 -23.30 7.16
CA LEU A 139 14.87 -23.55 6.85
C LEU A 139 14.69 -23.69 5.32
N PRO A 140 14.22 -24.86 4.82
CA PRO A 140 14.14 -25.12 3.37
C PRO A 140 13.33 -24.08 2.60
N ARG A 141 12.28 -23.51 3.24
CA ARG A 141 11.40 -22.50 2.65
C ARG A 141 12.08 -21.15 2.37
N PHE A 142 13.21 -20.86 3.00
CA PHE A 142 13.97 -19.62 2.82
C PHE A 142 15.29 -19.84 2.08
N HIS A 143 15.57 -21.08 1.68
CA HIS A 143 16.76 -21.36 0.89
C HIS A 143 16.59 -20.82 -0.54
N VAL A 144 17.47 -19.92 -0.93
CA VAL A 144 17.47 -19.33 -2.28
C VAL A 144 18.45 -20.12 -3.15
N GLY A 145 17.95 -20.97 -4.05
CA GLY A 145 18.73 -21.62 -5.09
C GLY A 145 18.95 -20.68 -6.30
N TRP A 146 19.71 -21.15 -7.29
CA TRP A 146 19.82 -20.45 -8.58
C TRP A 146 18.45 -20.46 -9.26
N PRO A 147 17.86 -19.29 -9.51
CA PRO A 147 16.51 -19.21 -10.08
C PRO A 147 16.53 -19.56 -11.58
N GLU A 148 15.50 -20.23 -12.04
CA GLU A 148 15.26 -20.41 -13.47
C GLU A 148 14.97 -19.07 -14.16
N ALA A 149 15.22 -19.01 -15.48
CA ALA A 149 14.96 -17.81 -16.27
C ALA A 149 13.50 -17.32 -16.18
N SER A 150 12.55 -18.26 -16.05
CA SER A 150 11.12 -17.96 -15.85
C SER A 150 10.86 -17.22 -14.54
N VAL A 151 11.57 -17.56 -13.47
CA VAL A 151 11.48 -16.90 -12.16
C VAL A 151 12.07 -15.51 -12.23
N LEU A 152 13.24 -15.36 -12.88
CA LEU A 152 13.87 -14.06 -13.09
C LEU A 152 12.96 -13.10 -13.87
N LEU A 153 12.30 -13.60 -14.94
CA LEU A 153 11.35 -12.80 -15.70
C LEU A 153 10.17 -12.34 -14.84
N ARG A 154 9.59 -13.24 -14.03
CA ARG A 154 8.49 -12.89 -13.10
C ARG A 154 8.94 -11.86 -12.07
N CYS A 155 10.13 -12.04 -11.50
CA CYS A 155 10.71 -11.05 -10.56
C CYS A 155 10.90 -9.68 -11.23
N ALA A 156 11.39 -9.65 -12.48
CA ALA A 156 11.56 -8.40 -13.24
C ALA A 156 10.22 -7.69 -13.50
N ILE A 157 9.16 -8.44 -13.85
CA ILE A 157 7.81 -7.90 -14.03
C ILE A 157 7.30 -7.31 -12.70
N VAL A 158 7.41 -8.05 -11.59
CA VAL A 158 7.00 -7.58 -10.26
C VAL A 158 7.78 -6.35 -9.84
N ALA A 159 9.10 -6.35 -10.02
CA ALA A 159 9.95 -5.20 -9.68
C ALA A 159 9.58 -3.95 -10.48
N THR A 160 9.31 -4.10 -11.78
CA THR A 160 8.93 -2.98 -12.65
C THR A 160 7.56 -2.44 -12.29
N THR A 161 6.56 -3.30 -12.12
CA THR A 161 5.19 -2.89 -11.78
C THR A 161 5.11 -2.30 -10.37
N ALA A 162 5.83 -2.86 -9.40
CA ALA A 162 5.91 -2.33 -8.04
C ALA A 162 6.60 -0.95 -8.02
N THR A 163 7.71 -0.78 -8.76
CA THR A 163 8.40 0.52 -8.87
C THR A 163 7.50 1.57 -9.48
N LEU A 164 6.77 1.24 -10.55
CA LEU A 164 5.81 2.14 -11.17
C LEU A 164 4.67 2.48 -10.20
N GLY A 165 4.14 1.49 -9.48
CA GLY A 165 3.12 1.69 -8.46
C GLY A 165 3.58 2.65 -7.35
N HIS A 166 4.76 2.43 -6.79
CA HIS A 166 5.35 3.32 -5.77
C HIS A 166 5.62 4.72 -6.32
N PHE A 167 6.05 4.84 -7.56
CA PHE A 167 6.24 6.12 -8.23
C PHE A 167 4.92 6.90 -8.35
N LEU A 168 3.84 6.25 -8.78
CA LEU A 168 2.52 6.87 -8.87
C LEU A 168 1.96 7.24 -7.49
N ILE A 169 2.14 6.38 -6.48
CA ILE A 169 1.80 6.68 -5.08
C ILE A 169 2.57 7.92 -4.59
N TYR A 170 3.87 8.02 -4.88
CA TYR A 170 4.65 9.20 -4.52
C TYR A 170 4.09 10.47 -5.17
N LEU A 171 3.80 10.44 -6.48
CA LEU A 171 3.23 11.58 -7.20
C LEU A 171 1.85 11.97 -6.64
N GLY A 172 0.99 10.99 -6.40
CA GLY A 172 -0.33 11.21 -5.81
C GLY A 172 -0.23 11.84 -4.41
N THR A 173 0.64 11.31 -3.58
CA THR A 173 0.87 11.81 -2.21
C THR A 173 1.45 13.22 -2.22
N ALA A 174 2.40 13.51 -3.11
CA ALA A 174 3.03 14.81 -3.23
C ALA A 174 2.02 15.90 -3.64
N ARG A 175 1.07 15.57 -4.53
CA ARG A 175 0.08 16.52 -5.06
C ARG A 175 -1.17 16.66 -4.19
N ALA A 176 -1.75 15.54 -3.76
CA ALA A 176 -3.04 15.51 -3.08
C ALA A 176 -2.92 15.47 -1.54
N GLY A 177 -1.73 15.20 -0.99
CA GLY A 177 -1.52 14.95 0.43
C GLY A 177 -1.70 13.48 0.81
N ALA A 178 -1.10 13.08 1.95
CA ALA A 178 -1.05 11.68 2.37
C ALA A 178 -2.44 11.13 2.69
N ALA A 179 -3.25 11.88 3.45
CA ALA A 179 -4.58 11.46 3.89
C ALA A 179 -5.58 11.25 2.73
N LYS A 180 -5.42 11.96 1.60
CA LYS A 180 -6.29 11.84 0.42
C LYS A 180 -5.79 10.75 -0.53
N ALA A 181 -4.49 10.56 -0.65
CA ALA A 181 -3.89 9.56 -1.54
C ALA A 181 -4.05 8.14 -0.99
N ALA A 182 -3.94 7.94 0.33
CA ALA A 182 -3.96 6.63 0.95
C ALA A 182 -5.25 5.81 0.65
N PRO A 183 -6.48 6.34 0.73
CA PRO A 183 -7.68 5.58 0.40
C PRO A 183 -7.74 5.08 -1.04
N MET A 184 -7.03 5.73 -1.97
CA MET A 184 -7.00 5.30 -3.37
C MET A 184 -6.31 3.94 -3.55
N THR A 185 -5.52 3.50 -2.58
CA THR A 185 -4.89 2.16 -2.62
C THR A 185 -5.90 1.02 -2.54
N TYR A 186 -7.12 1.24 -2.08
CA TYR A 186 -8.17 0.21 -2.11
C TYR A 186 -8.52 -0.25 -3.53
N VAL A 187 -8.25 0.58 -4.56
CA VAL A 187 -8.43 0.23 -5.97
C VAL A 187 -7.60 -1.01 -6.36
N GLN A 188 -6.46 -1.25 -5.70
CA GLN A 188 -5.64 -2.44 -5.98
C GLN A 188 -6.41 -3.75 -5.77
N LEU A 189 -7.38 -3.78 -4.83
CA LEU A 189 -8.22 -4.97 -4.62
C LEU A 189 -9.14 -5.24 -5.82
N LEU A 190 -9.67 -4.18 -6.43
CA LEU A 190 -10.50 -4.30 -7.63
C LEU A 190 -9.69 -4.83 -8.80
N VAL A 191 -8.47 -4.30 -8.98
CA VAL A 191 -7.55 -4.76 -10.02
C VAL A 191 -7.14 -6.22 -9.76
N ALA A 192 -6.85 -6.58 -8.50
CA ALA A 192 -6.52 -7.96 -8.14
C ALA A 192 -7.68 -8.92 -8.43
N ALA A 193 -8.92 -8.54 -8.13
CA ALA A 193 -10.11 -9.35 -8.43
C ALA A 193 -10.31 -9.51 -9.95
N LEU A 194 -10.13 -8.44 -10.73
CA LEU A 194 -10.21 -8.51 -12.21
C LEU A 194 -9.13 -9.41 -12.79
N LEU A 195 -7.89 -9.30 -12.32
CA LEU A 195 -6.78 -10.16 -12.78
C LEU A 195 -6.98 -11.62 -12.34
N GLY A 196 -7.50 -11.86 -11.14
CA GLY A 196 -7.86 -13.18 -10.66
C GLY A 196 -8.90 -13.83 -11.57
N TRP A 197 -9.94 -13.09 -11.93
CA TRP A 197 -10.94 -13.58 -12.86
C TRP A 197 -10.36 -13.87 -14.25
N PHE A 198 -9.58 -12.93 -14.79
CA PHE A 198 -9.09 -13.04 -16.17
C PHE A 198 -8.01 -14.13 -16.36
N TRP A 199 -7.07 -14.27 -15.39
CA TRP A 199 -5.95 -15.20 -15.52
C TRP A 199 -6.17 -16.54 -14.83
N PHE A 200 -6.94 -16.57 -13.75
CA PHE A 200 -7.14 -17.78 -12.95
C PHE A 200 -8.56 -18.33 -13.07
N GLY A 201 -9.48 -17.61 -13.71
CA GLY A 201 -10.88 -18.03 -13.84
C GLY A 201 -11.68 -17.86 -12.55
N ASP A 202 -11.15 -17.15 -11.56
CA ASP A 202 -11.82 -16.89 -10.28
C ASP A 202 -12.97 -15.91 -10.47
N VAL A 203 -14.16 -16.42 -10.82
CA VAL A 203 -15.33 -15.57 -11.03
C VAL A 203 -15.78 -14.96 -9.72
N PRO A 204 -15.80 -13.60 -9.61
CA PRO A 204 -16.29 -12.94 -8.41
C PRO A 204 -17.76 -13.27 -8.15
N ASP A 205 -18.06 -13.73 -6.95
CA ASP A 205 -19.44 -13.96 -6.55
C ASP A 205 -20.20 -12.66 -6.29
N LEU A 206 -21.51 -12.75 -6.06
CA LEU A 206 -22.37 -11.59 -5.87
C LEU A 206 -21.93 -10.71 -4.68
N THR A 207 -21.39 -11.29 -3.63
CA THR A 207 -20.93 -10.54 -2.46
C THR A 207 -19.60 -9.83 -2.73
N ALA A 208 -18.70 -10.43 -3.50
CA ALA A 208 -17.47 -9.76 -3.95
C ALA A 208 -17.80 -8.57 -4.87
N LEU A 209 -18.78 -8.74 -5.77
CA LEU A 209 -19.28 -7.63 -6.61
C LEU A 209 -19.91 -6.51 -5.78
N ALA A 210 -20.69 -6.84 -4.74
CA ALA A 210 -21.27 -5.84 -3.83
C ALA A 210 -20.17 -5.07 -3.08
N GLY A 211 -19.16 -5.73 -2.54
CA GLY A 211 -18.01 -5.08 -1.90
C GLY A 211 -17.22 -4.22 -2.87
N ALA A 212 -16.99 -4.70 -4.10
CA ALA A 212 -16.33 -3.92 -5.15
C ALA A 212 -17.13 -2.64 -5.50
N ALA A 213 -18.46 -2.74 -5.61
CA ALA A 213 -19.34 -1.59 -5.86
C ALA A 213 -19.25 -0.54 -4.73
N ILE A 214 -19.14 -0.97 -3.47
CA ILE A 214 -18.93 -0.07 -2.32
C ILE A 214 -17.59 0.66 -2.44
N ILE A 215 -16.50 -0.05 -2.78
CA ILE A 215 -15.18 0.56 -2.96
C ILE A 215 -15.21 1.62 -4.07
N VAL A 216 -15.78 1.29 -5.23
CA VAL A 216 -15.90 2.22 -6.37
C VAL A 216 -16.75 3.44 -6.00
N SER A 217 -17.90 3.20 -5.36
CA SER A 217 -18.82 4.27 -4.97
C SER A 217 -18.19 5.23 -3.96
N SER A 218 -17.42 4.69 -3.00
CA SER A 218 -16.69 5.50 -2.00
C SER A 218 -15.62 6.36 -2.66
N GLY A 219 -14.88 5.83 -3.64
CA GLY A 219 -13.90 6.58 -4.42
C GLY A 219 -14.53 7.71 -5.24
N ILE A 220 -15.64 7.44 -5.92
CA ILE A 220 -16.41 8.44 -6.67
C ILE A 220 -16.96 9.52 -5.73
N TRP A 221 -17.47 9.13 -4.57
CA TRP A 221 -17.95 10.08 -3.56
C TRP A 221 -16.83 11.01 -3.09
N LEU A 222 -15.67 10.47 -2.75
CA LEU A 222 -14.50 11.26 -2.32
C LEU A 222 -14.08 12.24 -3.43
N TRP A 223 -13.96 11.76 -4.66
CA TRP A 223 -13.62 12.61 -5.81
C TRP A 223 -14.61 13.75 -5.99
N ARG A 224 -15.92 13.48 -5.97
CA ARG A 224 -16.97 14.50 -6.09
C ARG A 224 -16.95 15.50 -4.94
N ALA A 225 -16.68 15.04 -3.70
CA ALA A 225 -16.61 15.91 -2.53
C ALA A 225 -15.41 16.88 -2.62
N GLU A 226 -14.27 16.39 -3.06
CA GLU A 226 -13.07 17.22 -3.26
C GLU A 226 -13.26 18.21 -4.43
N TRP A 227 -13.86 17.78 -5.51
CA TRP A 227 -14.15 18.65 -6.65
C TRP A 227 -15.12 19.80 -6.31
N ARG A 228 -16.18 19.51 -5.53
CA ARG A 228 -17.08 20.55 -5.03
C ARG A 228 -16.37 21.56 -4.13
N ARG A 229 -15.49 21.09 -3.27
CA ARG A 229 -14.68 21.96 -2.40
C ARG A 229 -13.74 22.85 -3.20
N ALA A 230 -13.06 22.31 -4.19
CA ALA A 230 -12.16 23.08 -5.05
C ALA A 230 -12.93 24.22 -5.76
N ARG A 231 -14.10 23.95 -6.29
CA ARG A 231 -14.96 24.99 -6.91
C ARG A 231 -15.45 26.04 -5.92
N SER A 232 -15.78 25.68 -4.69
CA SER A 232 -16.26 26.65 -3.67
C SER A 232 -15.16 27.59 -3.19
N VAL A 233 -13.88 27.24 -3.38
CA VAL A 233 -12.71 28.06 -3.02
C VAL A 233 -12.17 28.83 -4.23
N GLY A 234 -12.85 28.78 -5.41
CA GLY A 234 -12.44 29.52 -6.60
C GLY A 234 -11.16 29.01 -7.26
N LEU A 235 -10.70 27.81 -6.89
CA LEU A 235 -9.60 27.15 -7.57
C LEU A 235 -10.11 26.59 -8.89
N ASP A 236 -9.60 27.10 -10.01
CA ASP A 236 -9.92 26.62 -11.35
C ASP A 236 -9.43 25.16 -11.50
N VAL A 237 -10.37 24.21 -11.51
CA VAL A 237 -10.08 22.78 -11.60
C VAL A 237 -10.43 22.32 -13.02
N GLY A 238 -9.82 22.97 -13.99
CA GLY A 238 -10.12 22.56 -15.34
C GLY A 238 -9.39 23.33 -16.44
N ASN A 239 -8.30 22.83 -16.84
CA ASN A 239 -7.93 22.62 -18.25
C ASN A 239 -6.85 21.60 -18.32
#